data_c464f2c8e3a48cab058b5aa7fdd2a893
#
_entry.id   c464f2c8e3a48cab058b5aa7fdd2a893
#
_cell.length_a   1.000
_cell.length_b   1.000
_cell.length_c   1.000
_cell.angle_alpha   90.00
_cell.angle_beta   90.00
_cell.angle_gamma   90.00
#
_symmetry.space_group_name_H-M   'P 1'
#
loop_
_entity.id
_entity.type
_entity.pdbx_description
1 polymer ?
#
loop_
_entity_poly.entity_id
_entity_poly.type
_entity_poly.pdbx_seq_one_letter_code
_entity_poly.pdbx_strand_id
1 'polypeptide(L)'
;TPKPSSAASDVYKRQFLLSPLLVPPFVGAISWLQLFGRNQGLNALFDRPLWDLYGADGIVFLMTLHSYPVVYVIVAAALRQIPSDLELAARVSGAGSGTVLRTVTVPLLGPAFLSAFTLTAVSNLADFGIPSILGSPVRFETLATMCYRFMESGTVSNPLQVVSSVGAVLMLPDSYTHLRAHETR
;
A
#
# COMPACT_ATOMS: atom_id res chain seq x y z
N THR A 1 -20.23 -13.22 24.89
CA THR A 1 -18.81 -12.95 25.17
C THR A 1 -17.96 -13.97 24.43
N PRO A 2 -16.98 -13.55 23.58
CA PRO A 2 -16.07 -14.47 22.91
C PRO A 2 -15.33 -15.32 23.95
N LYS A 3 -15.14 -16.61 23.65
CA LYS A 3 -14.32 -17.48 24.52
C LYS A 3 -12.89 -16.90 24.62
N PRO A 4 -12.24 -16.93 25.81
CA PRO A 4 -10.90 -16.34 25.99
C PRO A 4 -9.85 -16.85 24.97
N SER A 5 -9.97 -18.09 24.51
CA SER A 5 -9.10 -18.68 23.48
C SER A 5 -9.28 -18.06 22.09
N SER A 6 -10.49 -17.60 21.75
CA SER A 6 -10.73 -16.92 20.44
C SER A 6 -10.22 -15.49 20.47
N ALA A 7 -10.35 -14.78 21.57
CA ALA A 7 -9.84 -13.43 21.72
C ALA A 7 -8.31 -13.36 21.60
N ALA A 8 -7.59 -14.29 22.22
CA ALA A 8 -6.14 -14.39 22.08
C ALA A 8 -5.73 -14.69 20.63
N SER A 9 -6.40 -15.65 19.97
CA SER A 9 -6.15 -15.96 18.55
C SER A 9 -6.36 -14.73 17.64
N ASP A 10 -7.37 -13.91 17.92
CA ASP A 10 -7.65 -12.71 17.11
C ASP A 10 -6.59 -11.61 17.32
N VAL A 11 -6.01 -11.50 18.52
CA VAL A 11 -4.88 -10.58 18.77
C VAL A 11 -3.66 -11.00 17.97
N TYR A 12 -3.28 -12.28 17.98
CA TYR A 12 -2.13 -12.79 17.22
C TYR A 12 -2.33 -12.62 15.70
N LYS A 13 -3.54 -12.89 15.19
CA LYS A 13 -3.85 -12.66 13.77
C LYS A 13 -3.65 -11.20 13.37
N ARG A 14 -4.13 -10.25 14.20
CA ARG A 14 -3.95 -8.82 13.95
C ARG A 14 -2.49 -8.41 14.03
N GLN A 15 -1.72 -8.91 14.98
CA GLN A 15 -0.28 -8.65 15.08
C GLN A 15 0.44 -9.14 13.83
N PHE A 16 0.14 -10.33 13.34
CA PHE A 16 0.70 -10.86 12.11
C PHE A 16 0.34 -10.01 10.89
N LEU A 17 -0.93 -9.59 10.76
CA LEU A 17 -1.38 -8.72 9.68
C LEU A 17 -0.72 -7.34 9.71
N LEU A 18 -0.37 -6.83 10.88
CA LEU A 18 0.26 -5.51 11.04
C LEU A 18 1.79 -5.57 11.09
N SER A 19 2.38 -6.77 11.11
CA SER A 19 3.84 -6.94 11.22
C SER A 19 4.66 -6.19 10.16
N PRO A 20 4.24 -6.05 8.89
CA PRO A 20 5.01 -5.30 7.91
C PRO A 20 5.15 -3.80 8.23
N LEU A 21 4.25 -3.22 9.03
CA LEU A 21 4.39 -1.84 9.50
C LEU A 21 5.58 -1.62 10.46
N LEU A 22 6.02 -2.69 11.13
CA LEU A 22 7.14 -2.62 12.08
C LEU A 22 8.50 -2.64 11.38
N VAL A 23 8.53 -3.09 10.13
CA VAL A 23 9.76 -3.18 9.33
C VAL A 23 9.84 -1.99 8.41
N PRO A 24 10.90 -1.16 8.48
CA PRO A 24 11.09 -0.09 7.51
C PRO A 24 11.08 -0.64 6.07
N PRO A 25 10.39 0.01 5.11
CA PRO A 25 10.21 -0.54 3.76
C PRO A 25 11.51 -0.94 3.05
N PHE A 26 12.57 -0.13 3.19
CA PHE A 26 13.86 -0.43 2.57
C PHE A 26 14.57 -1.66 3.21
N VAL A 27 14.40 -1.86 4.53
CA VAL A 27 14.93 -3.06 5.21
C VAL A 27 14.18 -4.30 4.74
N GLY A 28 12.85 -4.17 4.57
CA GLY A 28 12.03 -5.20 3.94
C GLY A 28 12.53 -5.56 2.55
N ALA A 29 12.82 -4.56 1.71
CA ALA A 29 13.34 -4.80 0.35
C ALA A 29 14.67 -5.58 0.37
N ILE A 30 15.60 -5.20 1.24
CA ILE A 30 16.88 -5.92 1.39
C ILE A 30 16.65 -7.36 1.85
N SER A 31 15.75 -7.57 2.82
CA SER A 31 15.44 -8.91 3.34
C SER A 31 14.84 -9.81 2.26
N TRP A 32 13.93 -9.29 1.44
CA TRP A 32 13.35 -10.02 0.32
C TRP A 32 14.39 -10.32 -0.79
N LEU A 33 15.34 -9.40 -1.04
CA LEU A 33 16.45 -9.67 -1.95
C LEU A 33 17.36 -10.78 -1.46
N GLN A 34 17.55 -10.95 -0.14
CA GLN A 34 18.29 -12.09 0.40
C GLN A 34 17.58 -13.43 0.10
N LEU A 35 16.26 -13.41 -0.06
CA LEU A 35 15.48 -14.62 -0.38
C LEU A 35 15.36 -14.86 -1.89
N PHE A 36 15.15 -13.81 -2.69
CA PHE A 36 14.81 -13.90 -4.11
C PHE A 36 15.74 -13.06 -5.01
N GLY A 37 16.91 -12.65 -4.50
CA GLY A 37 17.94 -12.04 -5.33
C GLY A 37 18.54 -13.04 -6.32
N ARG A 38 19.18 -12.49 -7.34
CA ARG A 38 19.88 -13.34 -8.35
C ARG A 38 20.96 -14.15 -7.65
N ASN A 39 20.90 -15.46 -7.80
CA ASN A 39 21.85 -16.41 -7.20
C ASN A 39 21.92 -16.34 -5.65
N GLN A 40 20.88 -15.93 -4.98
CA GLN A 40 20.79 -15.85 -3.53
C GLN A 40 19.56 -16.57 -2.98
N GLY A 41 19.61 -16.95 -1.71
CA GLY A 41 18.50 -17.53 -0.98
C GLY A 41 17.84 -18.70 -1.70
N LEU A 42 16.53 -18.59 -1.91
CA LEU A 42 15.76 -19.65 -2.58
C LEU A 42 16.14 -19.81 -4.07
N ASN A 43 16.50 -18.72 -4.74
CA ASN A 43 16.92 -18.80 -6.14
C ASN A 43 18.24 -19.55 -6.34
N ALA A 44 19.11 -19.59 -5.33
CA ALA A 44 20.37 -20.33 -5.39
C ALA A 44 20.17 -21.87 -5.32
N LEU A 45 18.98 -22.31 -4.88
CA LEU A 45 18.66 -23.75 -4.78
C LEU A 45 18.15 -24.36 -6.08
N PHE A 46 17.87 -23.52 -7.09
CA PHE A 46 17.29 -23.95 -8.36
C PHE A 46 18.18 -23.51 -9.53
N ASP A 47 18.24 -24.30 -10.59
CA ASP A 47 18.99 -23.98 -11.82
C ASP A 47 18.42 -22.74 -12.54
N ARG A 48 17.17 -22.42 -12.30
CA ARG A 48 16.53 -21.21 -12.78
C ARG A 48 15.94 -20.45 -11.60
N PRO A 49 16.07 -19.11 -11.58
CA PRO A 49 15.47 -18.33 -10.51
C PRO A 49 13.95 -18.53 -10.48
N LEU A 50 13.40 -18.80 -9.31
CA LEU A 50 11.95 -18.90 -9.09
C LEU A 50 11.27 -17.56 -9.41
N TRP A 51 11.94 -16.47 -9.05
CA TRP A 51 11.47 -15.13 -9.28
C TRP A 51 12.64 -14.15 -9.25
N ASP A 52 12.72 -13.27 -10.24
CA ASP A 52 13.64 -12.13 -10.20
C ASP A 52 12.91 -10.93 -9.56
N LEU A 53 13.31 -10.60 -8.34
CA LEU A 53 12.67 -9.52 -7.59
C LEU A 53 13.03 -8.12 -8.11
N TYR A 54 14.03 -8.01 -8.98
CA TYR A 54 14.42 -6.72 -9.54
C TYR A 54 13.42 -6.22 -10.58
N GLY A 55 13.17 -4.90 -10.58
CA GLY A 55 12.30 -4.23 -11.54
C GLY A 55 10.89 -3.98 -11.02
N ALA A 56 9.96 -3.74 -11.95
CA ALA A 56 8.61 -3.30 -11.65
C ALA A 56 7.83 -4.30 -10.79
N ASP A 57 7.95 -5.59 -11.09
CA ASP A 57 7.17 -6.63 -10.41
C ASP A 57 7.51 -6.72 -8.92
N GLY A 58 8.80 -6.70 -8.59
CA GLY A 58 9.25 -6.71 -7.21
C GLY A 58 8.91 -5.42 -6.47
N ILE A 59 9.01 -4.27 -7.14
CA ILE A 59 8.62 -2.98 -6.57
C ILE A 59 7.13 -2.98 -6.23
N VAL A 60 6.26 -3.37 -7.17
CA VAL A 60 4.79 -3.43 -6.95
C VAL A 60 4.45 -4.41 -5.83
N PHE A 61 5.08 -5.59 -5.83
CA PHE A 61 4.87 -6.59 -4.78
C PHE A 61 5.21 -6.03 -3.39
N LEU A 62 6.41 -5.47 -3.22
CA LEU A 62 6.86 -4.98 -1.92
C LEU A 62 6.09 -3.74 -1.47
N MET A 63 5.79 -2.81 -2.37
CA MET A 63 4.93 -1.67 -2.06
C MET A 63 3.55 -2.12 -1.62
N THR A 64 2.96 -3.11 -2.27
CA THR A 64 1.67 -3.70 -1.87
C THR A 64 1.78 -4.33 -0.49
N LEU A 65 2.84 -5.10 -0.24
CA LEU A 65 3.07 -5.77 1.04
C LEU A 65 3.24 -4.77 2.21
N HIS A 66 3.83 -3.60 1.97
CA HIS A 66 3.99 -2.57 3.00
C HIS A 66 2.75 -1.67 3.13
N SER A 67 1.96 -1.52 2.07
CA SER A 67 0.77 -0.65 2.07
C SER A 67 -0.49 -1.33 2.60
N TYR A 68 -0.66 -2.66 2.43
CA TYR A 68 -1.90 -3.33 2.81
C TYR A 68 -2.27 -3.16 4.30
N PRO A 69 -1.32 -3.11 5.27
CA PRO A 69 -1.71 -2.95 6.66
C PRO A 69 -2.37 -1.59 6.95
N VAL A 70 -1.95 -0.53 6.23
CA VAL A 70 -2.58 0.80 6.32
C VAL A 70 -4.01 0.74 5.81
N VAL A 71 -4.22 0.12 4.65
CA VAL A 71 -5.57 -0.10 4.09
C VAL A 71 -6.42 -0.92 5.05
N TYR A 72 -5.85 -2.00 5.61
CA TYR A 72 -6.54 -2.84 6.58
C TYR A 72 -7.01 -2.06 7.82
N VAL A 73 -6.16 -1.21 8.40
CA VAL A 73 -6.51 -0.41 9.59
C VAL A 73 -7.65 0.55 9.28
N ILE A 74 -7.57 1.29 8.16
CA ILE A 74 -8.59 2.27 7.76
C ILE A 74 -9.93 1.58 7.51
N VAL A 75 -9.94 0.52 6.71
CA VAL A 75 -11.17 -0.20 6.36
C VAL A 75 -11.75 -0.93 7.57
N ALA A 76 -10.92 -1.54 8.41
CA ALA A 76 -11.38 -2.20 9.64
C ALA A 76 -11.95 -1.22 10.65
N ALA A 77 -11.42 -0.01 10.75
CA ALA A 77 -11.97 1.05 11.60
C ALA A 77 -13.34 1.52 11.08
N ALA A 78 -13.47 1.75 9.78
CA ALA A 78 -14.73 2.14 9.15
C ALA A 78 -15.81 1.04 9.28
N LEU A 79 -15.43 -0.22 9.09
CA LEU A 79 -16.34 -1.36 9.23
C LEU A 79 -16.96 -1.44 10.63
N ARG A 80 -16.19 -1.10 11.67
CA ARG A 80 -16.70 -1.08 13.06
C ARG A 80 -17.68 0.06 13.35
N GLN A 81 -17.71 1.08 12.50
CA GLN A 81 -18.62 2.21 12.65
C GLN A 81 -19.96 1.99 11.93
N ILE A 82 -20.09 0.95 11.12
CA ILE A 82 -21.35 0.61 10.46
C ILE A 82 -22.33 0.10 11.51
N PRO A 83 -23.52 0.73 11.67
CA PRO A 83 -24.54 0.26 12.59
C PRO A 83 -25.05 -1.13 12.20
N SER A 84 -25.09 -2.04 13.18
CA SER A 84 -25.60 -3.41 12.98
C SER A 84 -27.05 -3.45 12.52
N ASP A 85 -27.81 -2.42 12.84
CA ASP A 85 -29.24 -2.32 12.50
C ASP A 85 -29.49 -2.28 11.00
N LEU A 86 -28.55 -1.70 10.22
CA LEU A 86 -28.65 -1.70 8.75
C LEU A 86 -28.53 -3.11 8.16
N GLU A 87 -27.64 -3.92 8.70
CA GLU A 87 -27.49 -5.32 8.28
C GLU A 87 -28.69 -6.15 8.73
N LEU A 88 -29.18 -5.93 9.96
CA LEU A 88 -30.36 -6.60 10.47
C LEU A 88 -31.62 -6.26 9.64
N ALA A 89 -31.83 -4.98 9.31
CA ALA A 89 -32.96 -4.56 8.45
C ALA A 89 -32.94 -5.25 7.09
N ALA A 90 -31.76 -5.32 6.45
CA ALA A 90 -31.61 -6.02 5.19
C ALA A 90 -31.91 -7.53 5.31
N ARG A 91 -31.48 -8.18 6.41
CA ARG A 91 -31.76 -9.61 6.66
C ARG A 91 -33.24 -9.87 6.94
N VAL A 92 -33.92 -9.01 7.68
CA VAL A 92 -35.36 -9.09 7.94
C VAL A 92 -36.13 -8.94 6.62
N SER A 93 -35.64 -8.15 5.67
CA SER A 93 -36.19 -8.03 4.32
C SER A 93 -35.88 -9.23 3.39
N GLY A 94 -35.31 -10.32 3.94
CA GLY A 94 -35.02 -11.54 3.19
C GLY A 94 -33.67 -11.57 2.46
N ALA A 95 -32.80 -10.57 2.68
CA ALA A 95 -31.50 -10.55 2.03
C ALA A 95 -30.53 -11.57 2.63
N GLY A 96 -29.92 -12.40 1.79
CA GLY A 96 -28.83 -13.28 2.17
C GLY A 96 -27.55 -12.52 2.51
N SER A 97 -26.62 -13.15 3.26
CA SER A 97 -25.37 -12.51 3.72
C SER A 97 -24.52 -11.90 2.59
N GLY A 98 -24.48 -12.53 1.42
CA GLY A 98 -23.78 -11.99 0.23
C GLY A 98 -24.44 -10.74 -0.32
N THR A 99 -25.77 -10.68 -0.32
CA THR A 99 -26.55 -9.52 -0.73
C THR A 99 -26.32 -8.36 0.22
N VAL A 100 -26.41 -8.60 1.53
CA VAL A 100 -26.12 -7.60 2.56
C VAL A 100 -24.71 -7.01 2.41
N LEU A 101 -23.70 -7.87 2.23
CA LEU A 101 -22.32 -7.43 2.01
C LEU A 101 -22.22 -6.50 0.80
N ARG A 102 -22.81 -6.88 -0.33
CA ARG A 102 -22.67 -6.15 -1.60
C ARG A 102 -23.54 -4.88 -1.66
N THR A 103 -24.72 -4.87 -1.06
CA THR A 103 -25.68 -3.76 -1.17
C THR A 103 -25.66 -2.80 0.00
N VAL A 104 -25.17 -3.23 1.17
CA VAL A 104 -25.10 -2.40 2.39
C VAL A 104 -23.67 -2.14 2.79
N THR A 105 -22.92 -3.19 3.12
CA THR A 105 -21.60 -3.04 3.77
C THR A 105 -20.56 -2.43 2.82
N VAL A 106 -20.41 -2.96 1.60
CA VAL A 106 -19.41 -2.47 0.63
C VAL A 106 -19.66 -1.03 0.19
N PRO A 107 -20.90 -0.62 -0.17
CA PRO A 107 -21.16 0.79 -0.50
C PRO A 107 -20.89 1.76 0.65
N LEU A 108 -21.21 1.39 1.88
CA LEU A 108 -20.92 2.22 3.06
C LEU A 108 -19.43 2.34 3.35
N LEU A 109 -18.62 1.37 2.94
CA LEU A 109 -17.17 1.43 3.03
C LEU A 109 -16.50 2.23 1.90
N GLY A 110 -17.25 2.65 0.89
CA GLY A 110 -16.72 3.40 -0.26
C GLY A 110 -15.81 4.57 0.10
N PRO A 111 -16.22 5.49 0.99
CA PRO A 111 -15.37 6.60 1.44
C PRO A 111 -14.07 6.14 2.13
N ALA A 112 -14.13 5.05 2.91
CA ALA A 112 -12.95 4.49 3.58
C ALA A 112 -11.98 3.86 2.57
N PHE A 113 -12.47 3.16 1.56
CA PHE A 113 -11.63 2.66 0.47
C PHE A 113 -10.98 3.80 -0.32
N LEU A 114 -11.72 4.86 -0.62
CA LEU A 114 -11.16 6.02 -1.32
C LEU A 114 -10.07 6.69 -0.50
N SER A 115 -10.29 6.90 0.80
CA SER A 115 -9.30 7.48 1.72
C SER A 115 -8.05 6.59 1.83
N ALA A 116 -8.22 5.28 1.99
CA ALA A 116 -7.11 4.33 2.04
C ALA A 116 -6.31 4.32 0.73
N PHE A 117 -7.00 4.30 -0.41
CA PHE A 117 -6.37 4.35 -1.73
C PHE A 117 -5.55 5.63 -1.91
N THR A 118 -6.14 6.80 -1.60
CA THR A 118 -5.45 8.08 -1.74
C THR A 118 -4.21 8.14 -0.86
N LEU A 119 -4.33 7.78 0.41
CA LEU A 119 -3.20 7.79 1.34
C LEU A 119 -2.08 6.86 0.88
N THR A 120 -2.40 5.63 0.48
CA THR A 120 -1.39 4.67 0.02
C THR A 120 -0.80 5.05 -1.33
N ALA A 121 -1.59 5.61 -2.24
CA ALA A 121 -1.11 6.09 -3.53
C ALA A 121 -0.09 7.21 -3.37
N VAL A 122 -0.39 8.23 -2.55
CA VAL A 122 0.52 9.34 -2.27
C VAL A 122 1.80 8.83 -1.58
N SER A 123 1.65 7.96 -0.57
CA SER A 123 2.81 7.38 0.13
C SER A 123 3.71 6.58 -0.81
N ASN A 124 3.14 5.77 -1.69
CA ASN A 124 3.91 4.96 -2.65
C ASN A 124 4.55 5.80 -3.76
N LEU A 125 3.90 6.89 -4.20
CA LEU A 125 4.50 7.83 -5.16
C LEU A 125 5.73 8.54 -4.59
N ALA A 126 5.72 8.81 -3.28
CA ALA A 126 6.83 9.44 -2.58
C ALA A 126 7.92 8.46 -2.13
N ASP A 127 7.68 7.15 -2.20
CA ASP A 127 8.65 6.14 -1.76
C ASP A 127 9.86 6.13 -2.70
N PHE A 128 11.03 6.35 -2.11
CA PHE A 128 12.32 6.26 -2.77
C PHE A 128 13.02 4.93 -2.46
N GLY A 129 12.81 4.37 -1.25
CA GLY A 129 13.60 3.28 -0.70
C GLY A 129 13.49 1.98 -1.50
N ILE A 130 12.28 1.46 -1.69
CA ILE A 130 12.05 0.23 -2.44
C ILE A 130 12.46 0.38 -3.90
N PRO A 131 12.04 1.44 -4.64
CA PRO A 131 12.44 1.62 -6.04
C PRO A 131 13.94 1.80 -6.24
N SER A 132 14.65 2.45 -5.34
CA SER A 132 16.10 2.63 -5.47
C SER A 132 16.85 1.30 -5.37
N ILE A 133 16.40 0.40 -4.48
CA ILE A 133 17.05 -0.90 -4.27
C ILE A 133 16.72 -1.89 -5.41
N LEU A 134 15.45 -1.98 -5.80
CA LEU A 134 14.99 -2.98 -6.76
C LEU A 134 15.03 -2.50 -8.22
N GLY A 135 14.89 -1.21 -8.44
CA GLY A 135 14.84 -0.61 -9.78
C GLY A 135 16.19 -0.28 -10.35
N SER A 136 17.11 0.30 -9.56
CA SER A 136 18.40 0.78 -10.04
C SER A 136 19.24 -0.28 -10.76
N PRO A 137 19.33 -1.53 -10.30
CA PRO A 137 20.13 -2.55 -10.97
C PRO A 137 19.63 -2.93 -12.37
N VAL A 138 18.35 -2.73 -12.65
CA VAL A 138 17.71 -3.01 -13.94
C VAL A 138 17.33 -1.75 -14.70
N ARG A 139 17.79 -0.58 -14.24
CA ARG A 139 17.50 0.75 -14.82
C ARG A 139 15.99 1.05 -14.90
N PHE A 140 15.21 0.49 -14.00
CA PHE A 140 13.81 0.84 -13.83
C PHE A 140 13.70 2.00 -12.84
N GLU A 141 13.17 3.13 -13.28
CA GLU A 141 13.04 4.33 -12.45
C GLU A 141 11.59 4.66 -12.17
N THR A 142 11.31 4.99 -10.92
CA THR A 142 10.09 5.65 -10.51
C THR A 142 10.29 7.16 -10.52
N LEU A 143 9.20 7.89 -10.34
CA LEU A 143 9.27 9.35 -10.32
C LEU A 143 10.19 9.87 -9.19
N ALA A 144 10.14 9.25 -8.02
CA ALA A 144 11.00 9.61 -6.89
C ALA A 144 12.49 9.36 -7.20
N THR A 145 12.84 8.21 -7.76
CA THR A 145 14.24 7.88 -8.12
C THR A 145 14.73 8.72 -9.30
N MET A 146 13.87 9.06 -10.25
CA MET A 146 14.18 9.95 -11.35
C MET A 146 14.49 11.38 -10.86
N CYS A 147 13.69 11.91 -9.93
CA CYS A 147 13.95 13.21 -9.30
C CYS A 147 15.33 13.23 -8.61
N TYR A 148 15.63 12.18 -7.86
CA TYR A 148 16.92 12.04 -7.19
C TYR A 148 18.08 12.02 -8.20
N ARG A 149 17.95 11.24 -9.29
CA ARG A 149 18.95 11.19 -10.35
C ARG A 149 19.20 12.54 -11.00
N PHE A 150 18.16 13.34 -11.24
CA PHE A 150 18.33 14.69 -11.81
C PHE A 150 19.08 15.63 -10.85
N MET A 151 18.88 15.48 -9.55
CA MET A 151 19.62 16.28 -8.55
C MET A 151 21.09 15.91 -8.48
N GLU A 152 21.42 14.62 -8.59
CA GLU A 152 22.78 14.09 -8.42
C GLU A 152 23.62 14.15 -9.70
N SER A 153 22.99 14.01 -10.86
CA SER A 153 23.72 13.75 -12.11
C SER A 153 24.51 14.94 -12.69
N GLY A 154 24.22 16.17 -12.25
CA GLY A 154 24.82 17.38 -12.82
C GLY A 154 24.52 17.58 -14.32
N THR A 155 23.70 16.74 -14.94
CA THR A 155 23.39 16.78 -16.38
C THR A 155 22.35 17.83 -16.74
N VAL A 156 21.66 18.39 -15.75
CA VAL A 156 20.61 19.38 -15.91
C VAL A 156 21.10 20.71 -15.35
N SER A 157 21.00 21.79 -16.16
CA SER A 157 21.46 23.13 -15.76
C SER A 157 20.76 23.68 -14.50
N ASN A 158 19.49 23.31 -14.28
CA ASN A 158 18.69 23.73 -13.12
C ASN A 158 17.93 22.54 -12.53
N PRO A 159 18.59 21.62 -11.78
CA PRO A 159 17.96 20.42 -11.27
C PRO A 159 16.79 20.71 -10.31
N LEU A 160 16.91 21.76 -9.49
CA LEU A 160 15.84 22.16 -8.58
C LEU A 160 14.56 22.57 -9.31
N GLN A 161 14.67 23.24 -10.46
CA GLN A 161 13.50 23.65 -11.24
C GLN A 161 12.77 22.44 -11.84
N VAL A 162 13.52 21.47 -12.35
CA VAL A 162 12.95 20.22 -12.89
C VAL A 162 12.26 19.43 -11.78
N VAL A 163 12.93 19.24 -10.65
CA VAL A 163 12.38 18.50 -9.51
C VAL A 163 11.16 19.20 -8.91
N SER A 164 11.18 20.54 -8.82
CA SER A 164 10.03 21.33 -8.37
C SER A 164 8.83 21.20 -9.30
N SER A 165 9.07 21.19 -10.62
CA SER A 165 8.00 20.99 -11.61
C SER A 165 7.37 19.62 -11.51
N VAL A 166 8.18 18.59 -11.34
CA VAL A 166 7.70 17.20 -11.10
C VAL A 166 6.96 17.11 -9.78
N GLY A 167 7.49 17.70 -8.70
CA GLY A 167 6.84 17.77 -7.40
C GLY A 167 5.49 18.48 -7.44
N ALA A 168 5.37 19.57 -8.20
CA ALA A 168 4.10 20.27 -8.40
C ALA A 168 3.05 19.38 -9.07
N VAL A 169 3.43 18.58 -10.06
CA VAL A 169 2.54 17.60 -10.70
C VAL A 169 2.08 16.53 -9.71
N LEU A 170 2.96 16.08 -8.82
CA LEU A 170 2.61 15.11 -7.76
C LEU A 170 1.67 15.68 -6.71
N MET A 171 1.70 16.99 -6.47
CA MET A 171 0.80 17.65 -5.52
C MET A 171 -0.62 17.86 -6.06
N LEU A 172 -0.85 17.79 -7.37
CA LEU A 172 -2.18 18.00 -7.96
C LEU A 172 -3.24 16.99 -7.47
N PRO A 173 -2.97 15.67 -7.42
CA PRO A 173 -3.91 14.70 -6.87
C PRO A 173 -4.23 14.93 -5.40
N ASP A 174 -3.24 15.31 -4.61
CA ASP A 174 -3.40 15.56 -3.18
C ASP A 174 -4.27 16.80 -2.91
N SER A 175 -4.01 17.89 -3.64
CA SER A 175 -4.82 19.11 -3.56
C SER A 175 -6.28 18.88 -3.97
N TYR A 176 -6.53 18.08 -5.01
CA TYR A 176 -7.89 17.74 -5.45
C TYR A 176 -8.66 16.94 -4.42
N THR A 177 -8.02 15.99 -3.75
CA THR A 177 -8.65 15.17 -2.71
C THR A 177 -8.94 15.98 -1.44
N HIS A 178 -8.04 16.89 -1.06
CA HIS A 178 -8.26 17.80 0.06
C HIS A 178 -9.44 18.77 -0.18
N LEU A 179 -9.54 19.34 -1.37
CA LEU A 179 -10.64 20.26 -1.73
C LEU A 179 -12.00 19.53 -1.68
N ARG A 180 -12.07 18.31 -2.22
CA ARG A 180 -13.31 17.54 -2.21
C ARG A 180 -13.73 17.06 -0.81
N ALA A 181 -12.79 16.80 0.07
CA ALA A 181 -13.09 16.44 1.47
C ALA A 181 -13.68 17.61 2.26
N HIS A 182 -13.42 18.85 1.86
CA HIS A 182 -14.00 20.04 2.45
C HIS A 182 -15.40 20.41 1.90
N GLU A 183 -15.72 20.03 0.67
CA GLU A 183 -17.05 20.29 0.07
C GLU A 183 -18.14 19.32 0.56
N THR A 184 -17.78 18.22 1.20
CA THR A 184 -18.73 17.19 1.70
C THR A 184 -19.07 17.35 3.19
N ARG A 185 -18.71 18.45 3.80
CA ARG A 185 -19.17 18.89 5.12
C ARG A 185 -20.17 20.03 4.97
#